data_27738938c847f10cd14363e49b2d2751
#
_entry.id   27738938c847f10cd14363e49b2d2751
#
_cell.length_a   1.000
_cell.length_b   1.000
_cell.length_c   1.000
_cell.angle_alpha   90.00
_cell.angle_beta   90.00
_cell.angle_gamma   90.00
#
_symmetry.space_group_name_H-M   'P 1'
#
loop_
_entity.id
_entity.type
_entity.pdbx_description
1 polymer ?
#
loop_
_entity_poly.entity_id
_entity_poly.type
_entity_poly.pdbx_seq_one_letter_code
_entity_poly.pdbx_strand_id
1 'polypeptide(L)'
;MNIKEAITQRHSVRQFKDLPIKPEAIDQLTALVKQCNVESGLNIQLILDDSECFDTFLAHYGKFKNAKNYIALVGKKSIENLDEKCGYYGQKLVLEAQTLGLNTCWVAGTYGKGKCKASTNAGEKIVCVIALGYGETNGVPHKSKPVSRLCSIPEKDLPNTPAWFQEGLEAAILAPTALNQQKFIVSLEDYKPVIKSKGGPLTQLDLGIVKYNFEAASGHKV
;
A
#
# COMPACT_ATOMS: atom_id res chain seq x y z
N MET A 1 2.14 6.39 -17.43
CA MET A 1 3.09 6.27 -16.29
C MET A 1 3.45 4.81 -16.12
N ASN A 2 4.74 4.48 -16.02
CA ASN A 2 5.18 3.11 -15.71
C ASN A 2 5.22 2.86 -14.19
N ILE A 3 5.44 1.61 -13.78
CA ILE A 3 5.37 1.23 -12.36
C ILE A 3 6.47 1.89 -11.50
N LYS A 4 7.68 2.08 -12.03
CA LYS A 4 8.78 2.74 -11.30
C LYS A 4 8.48 4.23 -11.09
N GLU A 5 7.91 4.88 -12.10
CA GLU A 5 7.42 6.26 -11.97
C GLU A 5 6.28 6.35 -10.95
N ALA A 6 5.36 5.38 -10.94
CA ALA A 6 4.28 5.34 -9.96
C ALA A 6 4.81 5.20 -8.52
N ILE A 7 5.81 4.35 -8.29
CA ILE A 7 6.48 4.21 -6.99
C ILE A 7 7.06 5.55 -6.52
N THR A 8 7.73 6.27 -7.42
CA THR A 8 8.38 7.55 -7.10
C THR A 8 7.37 8.67 -6.85
N GLN A 9 6.28 8.73 -7.64
CA GLN A 9 5.31 9.83 -7.59
C GLN A 9 4.19 9.62 -6.58
N ARG A 10 3.99 8.39 -6.10
CA ARG A 10 2.94 8.04 -5.13
C ARG A 10 3.24 8.62 -3.74
N HIS A 11 2.41 9.52 -3.30
CA HIS A 11 2.42 10.03 -1.93
C HIS A 11 1.08 9.81 -1.24
N SER A 12 1.04 9.92 0.09
CA SER A 12 -0.21 9.82 0.85
C SER A 12 -1.00 11.11 0.71
N VAL A 13 -2.20 11.01 0.12
CA VAL A 13 -3.14 12.12 -0.07
C VAL A 13 -4.41 11.86 0.73
N ARG A 14 -4.84 12.86 1.50
CA ARG A 14 -6.01 12.78 2.39
C ARG A 14 -7.12 13.76 2.01
N GLN A 15 -6.82 14.72 1.16
CA GLN A 15 -7.76 15.72 0.71
C GLN A 15 -8.02 15.52 -0.78
N PHE A 16 -9.26 15.19 -1.11
CA PHE A 16 -9.67 14.84 -2.46
C PHE A 16 -10.61 15.90 -3.03
N LYS A 17 -10.57 16.05 -4.34
CA LYS A 17 -11.53 16.82 -5.11
C LYS A 17 -12.88 16.11 -5.05
N ASP A 18 -13.96 16.84 -5.04
CA ASP A 18 -15.31 16.29 -5.16
C ASP A 18 -15.62 15.97 -6.64
N LEU A 19 -14.91 14.97 -7.17
CA LEU A 19 -15.02 14.52 -8.56
C LEU A 19 -15.22 13.01 -8.59
N PRO A 20 -16.14 12.50 -9.43
CA PRO A 20 -16.30 11.06 -9.63
C PRO A 20 -15.05 10.48 -10.29
N ILE A 21 -14.70 9.25 -9.92
CA ILE A 21 -13.65 8.50 -10.61
C ILE A 21 -14.17 8.13 -12.01
N LYS A 22 -13.30 8.26 -13.01
CA LYS A 22 -13.64 7.92 -14.41
C LYS A 22 -14.01 6.44 -14.54
N PRO A 23 -15.05 6.11 -15.33
CA PRO A 23 -15.48 4.72 -15.52
C PRO A 23 -14.35 3.77 -15.92
N GLU A 24 -13.47 4.20 -16.81
CA GLU A 24 -12.35 3.38 -17.29
C GLU A 24 -11.38 3.00 -16.16
N ALA A 25 -11.15 3.92 -15.22
CA ALA A 25 -10.31 3.67 -14.05
C ALA A 25 -11.01 2.73 -13.04
N ILE A 26 -12.33 2.86 -12.89
CA ILE A 26 -13.14 1.95 -12.07
C ILE A 26 -13.07 0.54 -12.63
N ASP A 27 -13.25 0.38 -13.94
CA ASP A 27 -13.24 -0.92 -14.62
C ASP A 27 -11.87 -1.61 -14.47
N GLN A 28 -10.77 -0.88 -14.68
CA GLN A 28 -9.42 -1.41 -14.53
C GLN A 28 -9.13 -1.81 -13.07
N LEU A 29 -9.46 -0.97 -12.10
CA LEU A 29 -9.28 -1.31 -10.69
C LEU A 29 -10.16 -2.49 -10.28
N THR A 30 -11.40 -2.56 -10.77
CA THR A 30 -12.31 -3.68 -10.48
C THR A 30 -11.77 -4.99 -11.03
N ALA A 31 -11.24 -4.99 -12.25
CA ALA A 31 -10.60 -6.17 -12.85
C ALA A 31 -9.38 -6.61 -12.05
N LEU A 32 -8.53 -5.66 -11.64
CA LEU A 32 -7.35 -5.95 -10.84
C LEU A 32 -7.71 -6.45 -9.43
N VAL A 33 -8.76 -5.91 -8.79
CA VAL A 33 -9.29 -6.41 -7.51
C VAL A 33 -9.71 -7.87 -7.64
N LYS A 34 -10.44 -8.23 -8.69
CA LYS A 34 -10.86 -9.62 -8.95
C LYS A 34 -9.64 -10.53 -9.09
N GLN A 35 -8.64 -10.11 -9.85
CA GLN A 35 -7.39 -10.86 -10.02
C GLN A 35 -6.67 -11.04 -8.67
N CYS A 36 -6.50 -9.95 -7.90
CA CYS A 36 -5.87 -10.01 -6.58
C CYS A 36 -6.59 -10.96 -5.63
N ASN A 37 -7.91 -10.98 -5.64
CA ASN A 37 -8.72 -11.89 -4.82
C ASN A 37 -8.49 -13.37 -5.20
N VAL A 38 -8.43 -13.68 -6.50
CA VAL A 38 -8.12 -15.04 -7.00
C VAL A 38 -6.72 -15.47 -6.58
N GLU A 39 -5.72 -14.59 -6.73
CA GLU A 39 -4.32 -14.90 -6.42
C GLU A 39 -4.06 -15.06 -4.91
N SER A 40 -4.73 -14.26 -4.08
CA SER A 40 -4.44 -14.16 -2.64
C SER A 40 -5.36 -14.96 -1.73
N GLY A 41 -6.58 -15.25 -2.20
CA GLY A 41 -7.69 -15.75 -1.38
C GLY A 41 -8.29 -14.69 -0.46
N LEU A 42 -7.97 -13.39 -0.66
CA LEU A 42 -8.58 -12.27 0.04
C LEU A 42 -9.97 -11.96 -0.51
N ASN A 43 -10.70 -11.10 0.19
CA ASN A 43 -11.98 -10.53 -0.22
C ASN A 43 -11.82 -8.99 -0.31
N ILE A 44 -10.91 -8.53 -1.17
CA ILE A 44 -10.66 -7.11 -1.41
C ILE A 44 -11.86 -6.51 -2.14
N GLN A 45 -12.30 -5.33 -1.74
CA GLN A 45 -13.48 -4.66 -2.28
C GLN A 45 -13.17 -3.22 -2.64
N LEU A 46 -13.54 -2.80 -3.85
CA LEU A 46 -13.57 -1.40 -4.26
C LEU A 46 -14.93 -0.82 -3.89
N ILE A 47 -14.96 0.16 -3.01
CA ILE A 47 -16.17 0.84 -2.52
C ILE A 47 -16.16 2.26 -3.09
N LEU A 48 -17.28 2.62 -3.72
CA LEU A 48 -17.49 3.93 -4.32
C LEU A 48 -18.63 4.66 -3.62
N ASP A 49 -18.58 5.97 -3.59
CA ASP A 49 -19.62 6.87 -3.06
C ASP A 49 -20.07 6.53 -1.63
N ASP A 50 -19.09 6.22 -0.76
CA ASP A 50 -19.30 6.02 0.67
C ASP A 50 -18.60 7.11 1.48
N SER A 51 -19.28 8.20 1.76
CA SER A 51 -18.77 9.28 2.60
C SER A 51 -18.73 8.92 4.08
N GLU A 52 -19.57 7.99 4.55
CA GLU A 52 -19.72 7.69 5.98
C GLU A 52 -18.47 7.03 6.58
N CYS A 53 -17.74 6.25 5.79
CA CYS A 53 -16.51 5.62 6.23
C CYS A 53 -15.46 6.63 6.74
N PHE A 54 -15.41 7.82 6.14
CA PHE A 54 -14.47 8.89 6.48
C PHE A 54 -15.14 10.12 7.12
N ASP A 55 -16.45 10.08 7.39
CA ASP A 55 -17.19 11.11 8.12
C ASP A 55 -17.32 10.74 9.61
N THR A 56 -16.19 10.66 10.28
CA THR A 56 -16.09 10.36 11.70
C THR A 56 -15.07 11.26 12.38
N PHE A 57 -15.20 11.45 13.70
CA PHE A 57 -14.22 12.22 14.48
C PHE A 57 -12.77 11.73 14.25
N LEU A 58 -12.58 10.40 14.18
CA LEU A 58 -11.26 9.81 13.90
C LEU A 58 -10.75 10.13 12.49
N ALA A 59 -11.61 10.15 11.49
CA ALA A 59 -11.25 10.51 10.13
C ALA A 59 -10.93 12.00 10.00
N HIS A 60 -11.68 12.86 10.68
CA HIS A 60 -11.39 14.29 10.75
C HIS A 60 -10.04 14.55 11.47
N TYR A 61 -9.74 13.82 12.53
CA TYR A 61 -8.40 13.85 13.15
C TYR A 61 -7.31 13.40 12.15
N GLY A 62 -7.60 12.44 11.29
CA GLY A 62 -6.75 12.02 10.16
C GLY A 62 -6.67 13.04 9.01
N LYS A 63 -7.40 14.17 9.10
CA LYS A 63 -7.47 15.26 8.10
C LYS A 63 -8.03 14.83 6.74
N PHE A 64 -8.93 13.82 6.72
CA PHE A 64 -9.61 13.41 5.50
C PHE A 64 -10.67 14.45 5.10
N LYS A 65 -10.72 14.76 3.80
CA LYS A 65 -11.72 15.64 3.17
C LYS A 65 -12.14 15.04 1.83
N ASN A 66 -13.44 14.94 1.58
CA ASN A 66 -14.04 14.34 0.37
C ASN A 66 -13.53 12.91 0.05
N ALA A 67 -13.17 12.14 1.06
CA ALA A 67 -12.77 10.75 0.91
C ALA A 67 -14.03 9.88 0.81
N LYS A 68 -14.57 9.72 -0.41
CA LYS A 68 -15.81 8.98 -0.69
C LYS A 68 -15.57 7.60 -1.29
N ASN A 69 -14.35 7.33 -1.75
CA ASN A 69 -14.02 6.05 -2.37
C ASN A 69 -12.83 5.42 -1.65
N TYR A 70 -12.85 4.11 -1.57
CA TYR A 70 -11.74 3.39 -0.93
C TYR A 70 -11.68 1.92 -1.36
N ILE A 71 -10.53 1.32 -1.18
CA ILE A 71 -10.32 -0.11 -1.30
C ILE A 71 -10.29 -0.68 0.11
N ALA A 72 -11.20 -1.61 0.43
CA ALA A 72 -11.22 -2.32 1.69
C ALA A 72 -10.45 -3.64 1.57
N LEU A 73 -9.46 -3.83 2.44
CA LEU A 73 -8.65 -5.05 2.49
C LEU A 73 -9.25 -5.99 3.52
N VAL A 74 -10.00 -6.96 3.02
CA VAL A 74 -10.77 -7.94 3.80
C VAL A 74 -10.19 -9.32 3.59
N GLY A 75 -10.14 -10.13 4.64
CA GLY A 75 -9.74 -11.52 4.52
C GLY A 75 -10.10 -12.35 5.76
N LYS A 76 -10.09 -13.67 5.58
CA LYS A 76 -10.35 -14.62 6.69
C LYS A 76 -9.23 -14.55 7.73
N LYS A 77 -9.59 -14.52 8.99
CA LYS A 77 -8.63 -14.50 10.12
C LYS A 77 -7.70 -15.72 10.14
N SER A 78 -8.11 -16.81 9.49
CA SER A 78 -7.34 -18.05 9.37
C SER A 78 -6.30 -18.04 8.25
N ILE A 79 -6.28 -17.02 7.40
CA ILE A 79 -5.26 -16.89 6.35
C ILE A 79 -3.90 -16.64 7.02
N GLU A 80 -2.95 -17.50 6.73
CA GLU A 80 -1.57 -17.30 7.16
C GLU A 80 -0.99 -16.01 6.57
N ASN A 81 -0.32 -15.22 7.41
CA ASN A 81 0.26 -13.93 7.03
C ASN A 81 -0.76 -12.96 6.39
N LEU A 82 -2.01 -12.95 6.90
CA LEU A 82 -3.10 -12.12 6.37
C LEU A 82 -2.70 -10.66 6.20
N ASP A 83 -2.08 -10.06 7.22
CA ASP A 83 -1.73 -8.64 7.19
C ASP A 83 -0.65 -8.36 6.12
N GLU A 84 0.34 -9.25 5.95
CA GLU A 84 1.35 -9.15 4.90
C GLU A 84 0.73 -9.28 3.51
N LYS A 85 -0.16 -10.25 3.30
CA LYS A 85 -0.90 -10.40 2.03
C LYS A 85 -1.74 -9.17 1.71
N CYS A 86 -2.42 -8.59 2.70
CA CYS A 86 -3.15 -7.34 2.53
C CYS A 86 -2.21 -6.18 2.13
N GLY A 87 -1.02 -6.11 2.75
CA GLY A 87 0.00 -5.13 2.38
C GLY A 87 0.45 -5.29 0.93
N TYR A 88 0.78 -6.50 0.52
CA TYR A 88 1.29 -6.83 -0.81
C TYR A 88 0.26 -6.52 -1.91
N TYR A 89 -0.93 -7.10 -1.82
CA TYR A 89 -1.96 -6.90 -2.84
C TYR A 89 -2.59 -5.50 -2.79
N GLY A 90 -2.68 -4.91 -1.60
CA GLY A 90 -3.10 -3.52 -1.46
C GLY A 90 -2.13 -2.56 -2.14
N GLN A 91 -0.81 -2.79 -2.04
CA GLN A 91 0.17 -1.94 -2.70
C GLN A 91 0.15 -2.10 -4.23
N LYS A 92 -0.13 -3.31 -4.74
CA LYS A 92 -0.38 -3.53 -6.18
C LYS A 92 -1.51 -2.63 -6.68
N LEU A 93 -2.62 -2.56 -5.95
CA LEU A 93 -3.76 -1.70 -6.27
C LEU A 93 -3.45 -0.20 -6.12
N VAL A 94 -2.66 0.18 -5.11
CA VAL A 94 -2.21 1.57 -4.90
C VAL A 94 -1.37 2.07 -6.07
N LEU A 95 -0.44 1.26 -6.56
CA LEU A 95 0.41 1.66 -7.69
C LEU A 95 -0.37 1.69 -9.00
N GLU A 96 -1.31 0.77 -9.21
CA GLU A 96 -2.23 0.85 -10.35
C GLU A 96 -3.08 2.11 -10.30
N ALA A 97 -3.66 2.44 -9.15
CA ALA A 97 -4.41 3.68 -8.98
C ALA A 97 -3.56 4.92 -9.34
N GLN A 98 -2.28 4.91 -8.95
CA GLN A 98 -1.34 5.99 -9.29
C GLN A 98 -1.11 6.08 -10.80
N THR A 99 -0.99 4.96 -11.53
CA THR A 99 -0.85 4.96 -13.00
C THR A 99 -2.08 5.51 -13.69
N LEU A 100 -3.26 5.35 -13.09
CA LEU A 100 -4.55 5.87 -13.56
C LEU A 100 -4.80 7.34 -13.17
N GLY A 101 -3.81 8.00 -12.55
CA GLY A 101 -3.91 9.40 -12.12
C GLY A 101 -4.72 9.61 -10.83
N LEU A 102 -4.96 8.55 -10.08
CA LEU A 102 -5.62 8.62 -8.78
C LEU A 102 -4.60 8.69 -7.64
N ASN A 103 -4.95 9.39 -6.59
CA ASN A 103 -4.16 9.45 -5.37
C ASN A 103 -4.76 8.55 -4.30
N THR A 104 -3.92 8.10 -3.37
CA THR A 104 -4.31 7.14 -2.34
C THR A 104 -3.74 7.50 -0.97
N CYS A 105 -4.35 6.94 0.09
CA CYS A 105 -3.78 6.94 1.43
C CYS A 105 -4.15 5.65 2.16
N TRP A 106 -3.15 4.94 2.71
CA TRP A 106 -3.35 3.82 3.61
C TRP A 106 -3.92 4.28 4.95
N VAL A 107 -4.97 3.60 5.44
CA VAL A 107 -5.69 3.96 6.67
C VAL A 107 -6.01 2.73 7.49
N ALA A 108 -5.28 2.52 8.59
CA ALA A 108 -5.49 1.37 9.48
C ALA A 108 -6.34 1.70 10.72
N GLY A 109 -6.42 2.97 11.14
CA GLY A 109 -7.05 3.35 12.41
C GLY A 109 -7.98 4.56 12.37
N THR A 110 -7.78 5.48 11.43
CA THR A 110 -8.52 6.76 11.38
C THR A 110 -9.67 6.73 10.37
N TYR A 111 -10.52 5.70 10.43
CA TYR A 111 -11.75 5.56 9.65
C TYR A 111 -12.85 4.93 10.50
N GLY A 112 -14.10 5.05 10.08
CA GLY A 112 -15.27 4.50 10.76
C GLY A 112 -15.47 3.01 10.46
N LYS A 113 -14.83 2.11 11.20
CA LYS A 113 -14.96 0.65 10.95
C LYS A 113 -16.41 0.17 10.90
N GLY A 114 -17.26 0.67 11.79
CA GLY A 114 -18.68 0.31 11.83
C GLY A 114 -19.55 1.00 10.79
N LYS A 115 -19.00 1.97 10.06
CA LYS A 115 -19.68 2.71 8.99
C LYS A 115 -19.17 2.34 7.59
N CYS A 116 -18.11 1.54 7.51
CA CYS A 116 -17.54 1.08 6.26
C CYS A 116 -18.52 0.11 5.57
N LYS A 117 -18.88 0.37 4.32
CA LYS A 117 -19.81 -0.46 3.52
C LYS A 117 -19.21 -1.76 3.02
N ALA A 118 -17.93 -2.03 3.29
CA ALA A 118 -17.33 -3.31 2.94
C ALA A 118 -17.99 -4.47 3.70
N SER A 119 -18.38 -5.50 2.96
CA SER A 119 -18.98 -6.71 3.51
C SER A 119 -17.92 -7.67 4.04
N THR A 120 -18.24 -8.36 5.14
CA THR A 120 -17.40 -9.43 5.70
C THR A 120 -18.21 -10.70 5.84
N ASN A 121 -17.66 -11.83 5.37
CA ASN A 121 -18.23 -13.14 5.60
C ASN A 121 -17.86 -13.68 6.98
N ALA A 122 -18.45 -14.80 7.39
CA ALA A 122 -18.10 -15.46 8.64
C ALA A 122 -16.59 -15.75 8.71
N GLY A 123 -15.95 -15.34 9.80
CA GLY A 123 -14.50 -15.49 10.01
C GLY A 123 -13.61 -14.47 9.33
N GLU A 124 -14.16 -13.53 8.57
CA GLU A 124 -13.40 -12.43 7.95
C GLU A 124 -13.23 -11.21 8.89
N LYS A 125 -12.27 -10.38 8.57
CA LYS A 125 -12.09 -9.04 9.17
C LYS A 125 -11.66 -8.05 8.09
N ILE A 126 -12.01 -6.78 8.28
CA ILE A 126 -11.37 -5.67 7.57
C ILE A 126 -10.01 -5.42 8.26
N VAL A 127 -8.92 -5.59 7.54
CA VAL A 127 -7.56 -5.33 8.04
C VAL A 127 -7.30 -3.83 8.06
N CYS A 128 -7.52 -3.17 6.93
CA CYS A 128 -7.41 -1.72 6.77
C CYS A 128 -8.16 -1.29 5.51
N VAL A 129 -8.22 0.01 5.26
CA VAL A 129 -8.74 0.58 4.03
C VAL A 129 -7.71 1.48 3.36
N ILE A 130 -7.86 1.72 2.06
CA ILE A 130 -7.03 2.65 1.29
C ILE A 130 -7.97 3.68 0.68
N ALA A 131 -7.92 4.93 1.18
CA ALA A 131 -8.68 6.03 0.60
C ALA A 131 -8.20 6.30 -0.83
N LEU A 132 -9.12 6.64 -1.74
CA LEU A 132 -8.90 6.70 -3.17
C LEU A 132 -9.66 7.87 -3.80
N GLY A 133 -9.04 8.59 -4.74
CA GLY A 133 -9.69 9.66 -5.50
C GLY A 133 -8.69 10.60 -6.18
N TYR A 134 -9.20 11.65 -6.80
CA TYR A 134 -8.35 12.72 -7.33
C TYR A 134 -7.96 13.68 -6.21
N GLY A 135 -6.68 13.77 -5.90
CA GLY A 135 -6.18 14.63 -4.83
C GLY A 135 -6.30 16.12 -5.13
N GLU A 136 -6.50 16.94 -4.10
CA GLU A 136 -6.34 18.41 -4.23
C GLU A 136 -4.89 18.77 -4.55
N THR A 137 -3.94 17.95 -4.11
CA THR A 137 -2.52 17.99 -4.42
C THR A 137 -2.01 16.56 -4.67
N ASN A 138 -0.80 16.43 -5.18
CA ASN A 138 -0.15 15.12 -5.32
C ASN A 138 0.51 14.62 -4.03
N GLY A 139 0.30 15.30 -2.91
CA GLY A 139 0.97 15.00 -1.65
C GLY A 139 2.44 15.42 -1.64
N VAL A 140 3.17 14.97 -0.62
CA VAL A 140 4.59 15.25 -0.46
C VAL A 140 5.36 13.96 -0.17
N PRO A 141 6.63 13.85 -0.62
CA PRO A 141 7.48 12.71 -0.29
C PRO A 141 7.61 12.54 1.23
N HIS A 142 7.60 11.31 1.70
CA HIS A 142 7.93 11.05 3.09
C HIS A 142 9.45 11.17 3.32
N LYS A 143 9.85 11.47 4.54
CA LYS A 143 11.26 11.45 4.93
C LYS A 143 11.70 10.00 5.12
N SER A 144 12.61 9.55 4.26
CA SER A 144 13.21 8.22 4.37
C SER A 144 14.31 8.16 5.44
N LYS A 145 14.45 7.02 6.10
CA LYS A 145 15.60 6.72 6.93
C LYS A 145 16.84 6.50 6.05
N PRO A 146 18.05 6.68 6.60
CA PRO A 146 19.27 6.33 5.89
C PRO A 146 19.29 4.85 5.46
N VAL A 147 19.89 4.55 4.31
CA VAL A 147 19.99 3.21 3.76
C VAL A 147 20.59 2.23 4.77
N SER A 148 21.61 2.65 5.53
CA SER A 148 22.26 1.89 6.61
C SER A 148 21.28 1.41 7.71
N ARG A 149 20.10 2.01 7.80
CA ARG A 149 19.03 1.57 8.73
C ARG A 149 18.04 0.61 8.09
N LEU A 150 18.04 0.51 6.77
CA LEU A 150 17.02 -0.24 5.99
C LEU A 150 17.63 -1.38 5.17
N CYS A 151 18.95 -1.42 5.01
CA CYS A 151 19.68 -2.47 4.32
C CYS A 151 20.77 -3.03 5.25
N SER A 152 21.01 -4.35 5.18
CA SER A 152 22.10 -5.00 5.93
C SER A 152 23.45 -4.86 5.26
N ILE A 153 23.48 -4.53 3.96
CA ILE A 153 24.71 -4.33 3.20
C ILE A 153 25.23 -2.91 3.49
N PRO A 154 26.51 -2.75 3.87
CA PRO A 154 27.10 -1.45 4.06
C PRO A 154 27.00 -0.57 2.81
N GLU A 155 26.75 0.72 2.96
CA GLU A 155 26.55 1.65 1.83
C GLU A 155 27.71 1.63 0.82
N LYS A 156 28.94 1.49 1.31
CA LYS A 156 30.15 1.39 0.47
C LYS A 156 30.19 0.15 -0.43
N ASP A 157 29.46 -0.91 -0.06
CA ASP A 157 29.43 -2.20 -0.76
C ASP A 157 28.21 -2.33 -1.68
N LEU A 158 27.21 -1.45 -1.57
CA LEU A 158 26.01 -1.44 -2.40
C LEU A 158 26.32 -1.35 -3.91
N PRO A 159 27.28 -0.52 -4.37
CA PRO A 159 27.62 -0.48 -5.80
C PRO A 159 28.11 -1.82 -6.38
N ASN A 160 28.54 -2.75 -5.53
CA ASN A 160 29.01 -4.08 -5.93
C ASN A 160 27.83 -5.10 -5.98
N THR A 161 26.63 -4.73 -5.57
CA THR A 161 25.44 -5.59 -5.67
C THR A 161 24.84 -5.53 -7.08
N PRO A 162 24.04 -6.54 -7.48
CA PRO A 162 23.37 -6.51 -8.77
C PRO A 162 22.48 -5.26 -8.95
N ALA A 163 22.42 -4.70 -10.14
CA ALA A 163 21.63 -3.50 -10.44
C ALA A 163 20.15 -3.66 -10.06
N TRP A 164 19.57 -4.85 -10.32
CA TRP A 164 18.18 -5.15 -9.94
C TRP A 164 17.95 -5.06 -8.43
N PHE A 165 18.97 -5.44 -7.61
CA PHE A 165 18.86 -5.34 -6.16
C PHE A 165 18.88 -3.88 -5.69
N GLN A 166 19.73 -3.04 -6.30
CA GLN A 166 19.77 -1.61 -6.02
C GLN A 166 18.44 -0.94 -6.37
N GLU A 167 17.89 -1.23 -7.55
CA GLU A 167 16.57 -0.73 -7.99
C GLU A 167 15.44 -1.17 -7.03
N GLY A 168 15.46 -2.45 -6.61
CA GLY A 168 14.50 -2.97 -5.64
C GLY A 168 14.61 -2.31 -4.27
N LEU A 169 15.84 -2.08 -3.79
CA LEU A 169 16.11 -1.41 -2.53
C LEU A 169 15.61 0.04 -2.54
N GLU A 170 15.89 0.79 -3.60
CA GLU A 170 15.39 2.16 -3.78
C GLU A 170 13.86 2.20 -3.73
N ALA A 171 13.20 1.30 -4.43
CA ALA A 171 11.75 1.19 -4.43
C ALA A 171 11.18 0.79 -3.06
N ALA A 172 11.85 -0.12 -2.34
CA ALA A 172 11.48 -0.52 -0.99
C ALA A 172 11.56 0.65 0.01
N ILE A 173 12.57 1.51 -0.12
CA ILE A 173 12.73 2.71 0.70
C ILE A 173 11.60 3.72 0.47
N LEU A 174 11.03 3.76 -0.74
CA LEU A 174 9.90 4.63 -1.09
C LEU A 174 8.53 4.05 -0.68
N ALA A 175 8.49 2.83 -0.16
CA ALA A 175 7.25 2.20 0.28
C ALA A 175 6.61 2.97 1.46
N PRO A 176 5.29 3.22 1.43
CA PRO A 176 4.62 3.80 2.59
C PRO A 176 4.58 2.79 3.74
N THR A 177 4.80 3.28 4.95
CA THR A 177 4.68 2.48 6.17
C THR A 177 3.83 3.20 7.21
N ALA A 178 3.21 2.45 8.11
CA ALA A 178 2.40 2.99 9.18
C ALA A 178 3.21 4.02 9.99
N LEU A 179 2.65 5.24 10.16
CA LEU A 179 3.32 6.35 10.85
C LEU A 179 4.74 6.65 10.34
N ASN A 180 5.04 6.28 9.11
CA ASN A 180 6.39 6.37 8.52
C ASN A 180 7.46 5.68 9.38
N GLN A 181 7.08 4.57 10.04
CA GLN A 181 7.97 3.88 11.00
C GLN A 181 9.15 3.15 10.34
N GLN A 182 9.02 2.75 9.06
CA GLN A 182 10.07 2.12 8.26
C GLN A 182 10.84 1.04 9.07
N LYS A 183 10.09 0.07 9.64
CA LYS A 183 10.61 -1.00 10.49
C LYS A 183 10.82 -2.28 9.69
N PHE A 184 11.67 -2.21 8.68
CA PHE A 184 12.08 -3.36 7.87
C PHE A 184 13.60 -3.36 7.66
N ILE A 185 14.12 -4.47 7.17
CA ILE A 185 15.50 -4.62 6.72
C ILE A 185 15.52 -5.42 5.42
N VAL A 186 16.26 -4.93 4.44
CA VAL A 186 16.51 -5.62 3.17
C VAL A 186 17.92 -6.22 3.20
N SER A 187 18.05 -7.48 2.81
CA SER A 187 19.33 -8.18 2.65
C SER A 187 19.39 -8.92 1.32
N LEU A 188 20.57 -9.31 0.92
CA LEU A 188 20.83 -10.18 -0.22
C LEU A 188 21.53 -11.43 0.32
N GLU A 189 20.83 -12.55 0.32
CA GLU A 189 21.30 -13.84 0.84
C GLU A 189 21.36 -14.84 -0.33
N ASP A 190 22.55 -15.34 -0.69
CA ASP A 190 22.75 -16.27 -1.82
C ASP A 190 22.10 -15.77 -3.13
N TYR A 191 22.33 -14.52 -3.48
CA TYR A 191 21.74 -13.83 -4.64
C TYR A 191 20.19 -13.77 -4.62
N LYS A 192 19.56 -13.99 -3.45
CA LYS A 192 18.11 -13.84 -3.28
C LYS A 192 17.82 -12.63 -2.37
N PRO A 193 16.87 -11.78 -2.74
CA PRO A 193 16.47 -10.69 -1.87
C PRO A 193 15.66 -11.25 -0.70
N VAL A 194 15.97 -10.77 0.49
CA VAL A 194 15.24 -11.12 1.71
C VAL A 194 14.83 -9.84 2.40
N ILE A 195 13.55 -9.70 2.72
CA ILE A 195 13.03 -8.54 3.44
C ILE A 195 12.34 -9.03 4.72
N LYS A 196 12.82 -8.55 5.87
CA LYS A 196 12.31 -8.92 7.18
C LYS A 196 11.73 -7.72 7.93
N SER A 197 10.63 -7.94 8.65
CA SER A 197 10.08 -6.96 9.59
C SER A 197 10.95 -6.90 10.85
N LYS A 198 11.10 -5.69 11.40
CA LYS A 198 11.73 -5.46 12.71
C LYS A 198 10.76 -5.56 13.89
N GLY A 199 9.53 -5.99 13.62
CA GLY A 199 8.49 -6.18 14.63
C GLY A 199 7.82 -4.90 15.12
N GLY A 200 6.62 -5.06 15.69
CA GLY A 200 5.78 -3.99 16.21
C GLY A 200 4.43 -3.88 15.49
N PRO A 201 3.56 -2.96 15.93
CA PRO A 201 2.23 -2.78 15.35
C PRO A 201 2.29 -2.47 13.85
N LEU A 202 1.43 -3.10 13.06
CA LEU A 202 1.25 -2.93 11.61
C LEU A 202 2.48 -3.27 10.76
N THR A 203 3.58 -3.78 11.34
CA THR A 203 4.81 -4.05 10.58
C THR A 203 4.67 -5.23 9.62
N GLN A 204 3.72 -6.14 9.81
CA GLN A 204 3.43 -7.20 8.85
C GLN A 204 2.70 -6.65 7.62
N LEU A 205 1.77 -5.71 7.81
CA LEU A 205 1.15 -4.98 6.71
C LEU A 205 2.20 -4.18 5.92
N ASP A 206 3.05 -3.43 6.63
CA ASP A 206 4.16 -2.67 6.03
C ASP A 206 5.11 -3.59 5.25
N LEU A 207 5.39 -4.80 5.76
CA LEU A 207 6.26 -5.78 5.11
C LEU A 207 5.74 -6.16 3.72
N GLY A 208 4.44 -6.45 3.60
CA GLY A 208 3.82 -6.73 2.31
C GLY A 208 3.92 -5.58 1.32
N ILE A 209 3.72 -4.33 1.81
CA ILE A 209 3.87 -3.11 0.99
C ILE A 209 5.31 -2.99 0.46
N VAL A 210 6.30 -3.16 1.33
CA VAL A 210 7.73 -3.05 1.00
C VAL A 210 8.15 -4.14 0.01
N LYS A 211 7.71 -5.40 0.21
CA LYS A 211 7.98 -6.52 -0.69
C LYS A 211 7.43 -6.23 -2.09
N TYR A 212 6.18 -5.78 -2.19
CA TYR A 212 5.60 -5.46 -3.49
C TYR A 212 6.37 -4.36 -4.23
N ASN A 213 6.75 -3.27 -3.54
CA ASN A 213 7.55 -2.20 -4.15
C ASN A 213 8.88 -2.74 -4.68
N PHE A 214 9.59 -3.54 -3.87
CA PHE A 214 10.85 -4.16 -4.27
C PHE A 214 10.68 -5.00 -5.54
N GLU A 215 9.72 -5.93 -5.53
CA GLU A 215 9.46 -6.83 -6.65
C GLU A 215 9.03 -6.10 -7.92
N ALA A 216 8.15 -5.11 -7.79
CA ALA A 216 7.65 -4.33 -8.92
C ALA A 216 8.74 -3.52 -9.63
N ALA A 217 9.78 -3.09 -8.91
CA ALA A 217 10.89 -2.34 -9.49
C ALA A 217 12.01 -3.24 -10.01
N SER A 218 12.35 -4.30 -9.24
CA SER A 218 13.47 -5.18 -9.53
C SER A 218 13.16 -6.31 -10.51
N GLY A 219 11.89 -6.72 -10.60
CA GLY A 219 11.45 -7.94 -11.29
C GLY A 219 11.80 -9.24 -10.58
N HIS A 220 12.35 -9.18 -9.35
CA HIS A 220 12.78 -10.34 -8.55
C HIS A 220 11.87 -10.54 -7.34
N LYS A 221 11.47 -11.81 -7.11
CA LYS A 221 10.61 -12.19 -5.99
C LYS A 221 11.37 -12.24 -4.67
N VAL A 222 10.66 -11.84 -3.59
CA VAL A 222 11.14 -11.85 -2.20
C VAL A 222 10.56 -13.02 -1.42
#